data_0a479f7f9d67f05891dc7feed26433a5
#
_entry.id   0a479f7f9d67f05891dc7feed26433a5
#
_cell.length_a   1.000
_cell.length_b   1.000
_cell.length_c   1.000
_cell.angle_alpha   90.00
_cell.angle_beta   90.00
_cell.angle_gamma   90.00
#
_symmetry.space_group_name_H-M   'P 1'
#
loop_
_entity.id
_entity.type
_entity.pdbx_description
1 polymer ?
#
loop_
_entity_poly.entity_id
_entity_poly.type
_entity_poly.pdbx_seq_one_letter_code
_entity_poly.pdbx_strand_id
1 'polypeptide(L)'
;MIKKTAILCSIFLNLCIVRWEPMAIRMTWEAVGSQTFTFYTENSNVFAFFVCLLVAVCQVICLFTGRQLPRWVKTLKYIATCCLTMTFLTVVFVLGPYCADQGGVVFLLTESSMLYHHLLNPLCAFISFVLLEREPKLPARCVPLALVPTMLYGSVALWANYQRLITGPYPFLLVYQQTTRQTVLWCAAILAMNLLYAWLVWRLGGNCRKKRNVGLLFRS
;
A
#
# COMPACT_ATOMS: atom_id res chain seq x y z
N MET A 1 -16.28 -23.62 -7.72
CA MET A 1 -16.98 -22.34 -7.90
C MET A 1 -16.35 -21.20 -7.05
N ILE A 2 -16.30 -21.30 -5.74
CA ILE A 2 -15.83 -20.23 -4.80
C ILE A 2 -14.46 -19.63 -5.17
N LYS A 3 -13.48 -20.45 -5.59
CA LYS A 3 -12.14 -19.95 -5.97
C LYS A 3 -12.17 -19.07 -7.24
N LYS A 4 -12.97 -19.42 -8.25
CA LYS A 4 -13.08 -18.62 -9.48
C LYS A 4 -13.76 -17.27 -9.20
N THR A 5 -14.82 -17.25 -8.41
CA THR A 5 -15.51 -16.02 -7.99
C THR A 5 -14.56 -15.08 -7.26
N ALA A 6 -13.75 -15.60 -6.29
CA ALA A 6 -12.78 -14.78 -5.57
C ALA A 6 -11.73 -14.15 -6.51
N ILE A 7 -11.24 -14.90 -7.51
CA ILE A 7 -10.30 -14.37 -8.52
C ILE A 7 -10.98 -13.27 -9.36
N LEU A 8 -12.21 -13.48 -9.82
CA LEU A 8 -12.94 -12.46 -10.59
C LEU A 8 -13.18 -11.18 -9.78
N CYS A 9 -13.60 -11.31 -8.53
CA CYS A 9 -13.74 -10.15 -7.63
C CYS A 9 -12.39 -9.45 -7.40
N SER A 10 -11.29 -10.19 -7.25
CA SER A 10 -9.95 -9.62 -7.12
C SER A 10 -9.52 -8.87 -8.38
N ILE A 11 -9.73 -9.46 -9.57
CA ILE A 11 -9.48 -8.78 -10.85
C ILE A 11 -10.28 -7.47 -10.92
N PHE A 12 -11.57 -7.50 -10.57
CA PHE A 12 -12.40 -6.30 -10.57
C PHE A 12 -11.83 -5.20 -9.65
N LEU A 13 -11.49 -5.51 -8.39
CA LEU A 13 -10.90 -4.53 -7.46
C LEU A 13 -9.55 -3.99 -7.94
N ASN A 14 -8.69 -4.84 -8.51
CA ASN A 14 -7.43 -4.39 -9.09
C ASN A 14 -7.67 -3.47 -10.30
N LEU A 15 -8.63 -3.76 -11.15
CA LEU A 15 -9.00 -2.91 -12.29
C LEU A 15 -9.66 -1.59 -11.87
N CYS A 16 -10.36 -1.54 -10.73
CA CYS A 16 -10.83 -0.28 -10.15
C CYS A 16 -9.65 0.67 -9.86
N ILE A 17 -8.59 0.17 -9.21
CA ILE A 17 -7.37 0.96 -8.96
C ILE A 17 -6.76 1.41 -10.28
N VAL A 18 -6.62 0.50 -11.24
CA VAL A 18 -6.06 0.83 -12.58
C VAL A 18 -6.88 1.89 -13.32
N ARG A 19 -8.21 1.91 -13.14
CA ARG A 19 -9.10 2.89 -13.77
C ARG A 19 -9.06 4.26 -13.09
N TRP A 20 -8.99 4.27 -11.75
CA TRP A 20 -9.08 5.51 -10.98
C TRP A 20 -7.76 6.26 -10.88
N GLU A 21 -6.65 5.56 -10.81
CA GLU A 21 -5.34 6.18 -10.56
C GLU A 21 -4.94 7.22 -11.62
N PRO A 22 -5.05 6.98 -12.95
CA PRO A 22 -4.72 8.00 -13.96
C PRO A 22 -5.56 9.27 -13.83
N MET A 23 -6.83 9.12 -13.41
CA MET A 23 -7.73 10.23 -13.17
C MET A 23 -7.29 11.01 -11.92
N ALA A 24 -6.99 10.31 -10.83
CA ALA A 24 -6.58 10.92 -9.56
C ALA A 24 -5.25 11.68 -9.70
N ILE A 25 -4.25 11.06 -10.35
CA ILE A 25 -2.96 11.71 -10.63
C ILE A 25 -3.14 12.98 -11.48
N ARG A 26 -4.01 12.91 -12.49
CA ARG A 26 -4.32 14.10 -13.30
C ARG A 26 -4.93 15.23 -12.45
N MET A 27 -5.87 14.91 -11.55
CA MET A 27 -6.47 15.90 -10.65
C MET A 27 -5.41 16.53 -9.73
N THR A 28 -4.48 15.73 -9.17
CA THR A 28 -3.38 16.26 -8.36
C THR A 28 -2.43 17.11 -9.21
N TRP A 29 -2.11 16.66 -10.43
CA TRP A 29 -1.25 17.43 -11.35
C TRP A 29 -1.85 18.78 -11.72
N GLU A 30 -3.15 18.85 -11.98
CA GLU A 30 -3.87 20.10 -12.25
C GLU A 30 -3.84 21.04 -11.04
N ALA A 31 -3.81 20.50 -9.80
CA ALA A 31 -3.78 21.28 -8.57
C ALA A 31 -2.38 21.80 -8.19
N VAL A 32 -1.33 20.94 -8.30
CA VAL A 32 0.00 21.25 -7.76
C VAL A 32 1.15 21.07 -8.77
N GLY A 33 0.85 20.75 -10.03
CA GLY A 33 1.82 20.63 -11.11
C GLY A 33 2.92 19.61 -10.82
N SER A 34 4.19 19.98 -11.08
CA SER A 34 5.35 19.10 -10.90
C SER A 34 5.58 18.66 -9.46
N GLN A 35 4.97 19.31 -8.46
CA GLN A 35 5.06 18.88 -7.06
C GLN A 35 4.28 17.58 -6.78
N THR A 36 3.42 17.13 -7.68
CA THR A 36 2.66 15.87 -7.57
C THR A 36 3.54 14.71 -7.07
N PHE A 37 4.71 14.53 -7.67
CA PHE A 37 5.59 13.41 -7.32
C PHE A 37 6.54 13.68 -6.13
N THR A 38 6.38 14.80 -5.43
CA THR A 38 7.05 15.00 -4.14
C THR A 38 6.34 14.29 -3.00
N PHE A 39 5.09 13.87 -3.17
CA PHE A 39 4.32 13.19 -2.14
C PHE A 39 4.47 11.66 -2.21
N TYR A 40 4.57 11.04 -1.04
CA TYR A 40 4.55 9.57 -0.91
C TYR A 40 3.26 8.95 -1.42
N THR A 41 2.15 9.63 -1.19
CA THR A 41 0.81 9.21 -1.57
C THR A 41 0.73 8.90 -3.07
N GLU A 42 1.10 9.87 -3.91
CA GLU A 42 1.07 9.74 -5.36
C GLU A 42 2.04 8.66 -5.85
N ASN A 43 3.27 8.67 -5.36
CA ASN A 43 4.27 7.67 -5.73
C ASN A 43 3.83 6.24 -5.35
N SER A 44 3.24 6.05 -4.16
CA SER A 44 2.75 4.75 -3.71
C SER A 44 1.53 4.27 -4.49
N ASN A 45 0.64 5.18 -4.89
CA ASN A 45 -0.53 4.88 -5.71
C ASN A 45 -0.15 4.56 -7.17
N VAL A 46 0.79 5.29 -7.77
CA VAL A 46 1.36 4.96 -9.10
C VAL A 46 2.05 3.59 -9.08
N PHE A 47 2.83 3.29 -8.03
CA PHE A 47 3.40 1.95 -7.86
C PHE A 47 2.30 0.89 -7.78
N ALA A 48 1.25 1.12 -7.00
CA ALA A 48 0.12 0.21 -6.87
C ALA A 48 -0.64 0.04 -8.20
N PHE A 49 -0.79 1.09 -9.01
CA PHE A 49 -1.38 1.00 -10.35
C PHE A 49 -0.68 -0.05 -11.22
N PHE A 50 0.66 0.05 -11.36
CA PHE A 50 1.41 -0.92 -12.17
C PHE A 50 1.34 -2.33 -11.61
N VAL A 51 1.43 -2.47 -10.28
CA VAL A 51 1.32 -3.78 -9.62
C VAL A 51 -0.08 -4.38 -9.78
N CYS A 52 -1.14 -3.60 -9.61
CA CYS A 52 -2.51 -4.08 -9.77
C CYS A 52 -2.83 -4.47 -11.22
N LEU A 53 -2.32 -3.74 -12.20
CA LEU A 53 -2.40 -4.11 -13.62
C LEU A 53 -1.70 -5.45 -13.87
N LEU A 54 -0.48 -5.62 -13.41
CA LEU A 54 0.26 -6.88 -13.51
C LEU A 54 -0.50 -8.04 -12.85
N VAL A 55 -1.02 -7.82 -11.64
CA VAL A 55 -1.79 -8.84 -10.90
C VAL A 55 -3.06 -9.22 -11.67
N ALA A 56 -3.82 -8.24 -12.18
CA ALA A 56 -5.03 -8.50 -12.95
C ALA A 56 -4.73 -9.34 -14.20
N VAL A 57 -3.71 -8.99 -14.97
CA VAL A 57 -3.25 -9.76 -16.15
C VAL A 57 -2.86 -11.19 -15.76
N CYS A 58 -2.03 -11.34 -14.72
CA CYS A 58 -1.63 -12.67 -14.25
C CYS A 58 -2.82 -13.50 -13.75
N GLN A 59 -3.79 -12.88 -13.08
CA GLN A 59 -4.99 -13.55 -12.59
C GLN A 59 -5.89 -14.03 -13.75
N VAL A 60 -6.02 -13.21 -14.81
CA VAL A 60 -6.73 -13.64 -16.04
C VAL A 60 -6.05 -14.89 -16.65
N ILE A 61 -4.72 -14.87 -16.79
CA ILE A 61 -3.97 -16.05 -17.28
C ILE A 61 -4.19 -17.25 -16.36
N CYS A 62 -4.18 -17.05 -15.04
CA CYS A 62 -4.43 -18.12 -14.07
C CYS A 62 -5.85 -18.73 -14.20
N LEU A 63 -6.87 -17.93 -14.56
CA LEU A 63 -8.23 -18.43 -14.78
C LEU A 63 -8.29 -19.42 -15.96
N PHE A 64 -7.57 -19.14 -17.05
CA PHE A 64 -7.54 -20.00 -18.25
C PHE A 64 -6.61 -21.20 -18.10
N THR A 65 -5.49 -21.05 -17.42
CA THR A 65 -4.46 -22.10 -17.31
C THR A 65 -4.60 -22.98 -16.07
N GLY A 66 -5.46 -22.61 -15.12
CA GLY A 66 -5.56 -23.28 -13.82
C GLY A 66 -4.33 -23.11 -12.91
N ARG A 67 -3.34 -22.33 -13.34
CA ARG A 67 -2.10 -22.06 -12.55
C ARG A 67 -2.37 -21.11 -11.38
N GLN A 68 -1.46 -21.10 -10.42
CA GLN A 68 -1.48 -20.15 -9.31
C GLN A 68 -0.69 -18.90 -9.66
N LEU A 69 -1.05 -17.78 -9.02
CA LEU A 69 -0.33 -16.52 -9.13
C LEU A 69 1.14 -16.71 -8.73
N PRO A 70 2.12 -16.25 -9.54
CA PRO A 70 3.54 -16.36 -9.22
C PRO A 70 3.85 -15.67 -7.88
N ARG A 71 4.73 -16.27 -7.08
CA ARG A 71 5.07 -15.76 -5.74
C ARG A 71 5.62 -14.33 -5.78
N TRP A 72 6.46 -14.00 -6.77
CA TRP A 72 7.02 -12.66 -6.91
C TRP A 72 5.95 -11.61 -7.22
N VAL A 73 4.96 -11.91 -8.06
CA VAL A 73 3.81 -11.04 -8.33
C VAL A 73 3.02 -10.80 -7.05
N LYS A 74 2.75 -11.87 -6.30
CA LYS A 74 2.06 -11.77 -5.01
C LYS A 74 2.87 -10.96 -3.99
N THR A 75 4.20 -11.07 -3.99
CA THR A 75 5.06 -10.26 -3.11
C THR A 75 4.99 -8.78 -3.50
N LEU A 76 5.01 -8.43 -4.78
CA LEU A 76 4.80 -7.05 -5.24
C LEU A 76 3.42 -6.53 -4.82
N LYS A 77 2.36 -7.33 -4.99
CA LYS A 77 1.01 -6.97 -4.53
C LYS A 77 0.95 -6.72 -3.03
N TYR A 78 1.63 -7.55 -2.25
CA TYR A 78 1.76 -7.36 -0.80
C TYR A 78 2.45 -6.02 -0.48
N ILE A 79 3.58 -5.72 -1.11
CA ILE A 79 4.33 -4.47 -0.90
C ILE A 79 3.45 -3.27 -1.26
N ALA A 80 2.80 -3.27 -2.43
CA ALA A 80 1.90 -2.20 -2.85
C ALA A 80 0.72 -2.01 -1.87
N THR A 81 0.12 -3.11 -1.41
CA THR A 81 -0.94 -3.05 -0.38
C THR A 81 -0.43 -2.45 0.92
N CYS A 82 0.78 -2.78 1.37
CA CYS A 82 1.38 -2.19 2.56
C CYS A 82 1.62 -0.68 2.39
N CYS A 83 2.11 -0.24 1.22
CA CYS A 83 2.30 1.18 0.92
C CYS A 83 0.98 1.95 1.00
N LEU A 84 -0.08 1.45 0.36
CA LEU A 84 -1.40 2.08 0.40
C LEU A 84 -2.03 2.03 1.80
N THR A 85 -1.84 0.94 2.56
CA THR A 85 -2.28 0.85 3.95
C THR A 85 -1.56 1.90 4.81
N MET A 86 -0.25 2.08 4.59
CA MET A 86 0.53 3.12 5.27
C MET A 86 -0.01 4.52 4.95
N THR A 87 -0.30 4.81 3.67
CA THR A 87 -0.90 6.08 3.24
C THR A 87 -2.21 6.34 3.98
N PHE A 88 -3.17 5.40 3.94
CA PHE A 88 -4.46 5.53 4.61
C PHE A 88 -4.32 5.76 6.11
N LEU A 89 -3.52 4.93 6.81
CA LEU A 89 -3.39 5.02 8.27
C LEU A 89 -2.61 6.27 8.71
N THR A 90 -1.63 6.71 7.91
CA THR A 90 -0.93 7.99 8.15
C THR A 90 -1.88 9.17 8.03
N VAL A 91 -2.77 9.16 7.04
CA VAL A 91 -3.82 10.19 6.91
C VAL A 91 -4.73 10.19 8.13
N VAL A 92 -5.21 9.03 8.56
CA VAL A 92 -6.16 8.95 9.67
C VAL A 92 -5.53 9.35 11.01
N PHE A 93 -4.31 8.86 11.30
CA PHE A 93 -3.72 8.99 12.64
C PHE A 93 -2.68 10.11 12.79
N VAL A 94 -2.13 10.62 11.69
CA VAL A 94 -1.07 11.64 11.72
C VAL A 94 -1.53 12.93 11.04
N LEU A 95 -1.89 12.87 9.75
CA LEU A 95 -2.20 14.07 8.97
C LEU A 95 -3.58 14.65 9.29
N GLY A 96 -4.58 13.80 9.53
CA GLY A 96 -5.93 14.27 9.86
C GLY A 96 -5.97 15.11 11.16
N PRO A 97 -5.39 14.65 12.27
CA PRO A 97 -5.24 15.49 13.46
C PRO A 97 -4.40 16.75 13.21
N TYR A 98 -3.34 16.67 12.40
CA TYR A 98 -2.51 17.83 12.06
C TYR A 98 -3.26 18.88 11.23
N CYS A 99 -4.17 18.46 10.34
CA CYS A 99 -4.97 19.31 9.46
C CYS A 99 -6.37 19.56 10.01
N ALA A 100 -6.59 19.48 11.33
CA ALA A 100 -7.93 19.60 11.95
C ALA A 100 -8.65 20.92 11.55
N ASP A 101 -7.92 22.01 11.47
CA ASP A 101 -8.44 23.34 11.08
C ASP A 101 -8.88 23.42 9.61
N GLN A 102 -8.45 22.45 8.77
CA GLN A 102 -8.75 22.38 7.33
C GLN A 102 -9.81 21.30 7.02
N GLY A 103 -10.55 20.81 8.00
CA GLY A 103 -11.53 19.74 7.83
C GLY A 103 -11.01 18.34 8.20
N GLY A 104 -9.75 18.23 8.62
CA GLY A 104 -9.19 17.03 9.22
C GLY A 104 -9.27 15.77 8.37
N VAL A 105 -9.55 14.64 9.00
CA VAL A 105 -9.60 13.31 8.36
C VAL A 105 -10.65 13.27 7.26
N VAL A 106 -11.83 13.88 7.45
CA VAL A 106 -12.92 13.84 6.47
C VAL A 106 -12.48 14.50 5.17
N PHE A 107 -11.92 15.70 5.24
CA PHE A 107 -11.39 16.42 4.08
C PHE A 107 -10.33 15.58 3.36
N LEU A 108 -9.34 15.06 4.09
CA LEU A 108 -8.25 14.27 3.53
C LEU A 108 -8.68 12.91 2.94
N LEU A 109 -9.87 12.40 3.28
CA LEU A 109 -10.38 11.13 2.75
C LEU A 109 -11.41 11.32 1.63
N THR A 110 -12.02 12.50 1.47
CA THR A 110 -13.17 12.65 0.58
C THR A 110 -13.00 13.71 -0.50
N GLU A 111 -12.02 14.61 -0.35
CA GLU A 111 -11.87 15.72 -1.27
C GLU A 111 -11.07 15.34 -2.53
N SER A 112 -11.64 15.62 -3.72
CA SER A 112 -10.97 15.53 -5.01
C SER A 112 -10.18 14.21 -5.22
N SER A 113 -8.87 14.29 -5.59
CA SER A 113 -7.98 13.14 -5.77
C SER A 113 -7.74 12.35 -4.48
N MET A 114 -7.87 13.00 -3.32
CA MET A 114 -7.65 12.38 -2.01
C MET A 114 -8.62 11.23 -1.73
N LEU A 115 -9.87 11.32 -2.24
CA LEU A 115 -10.84 10.22 -2.16
C LEU A 115 -10.27 8.92 -2.74
N TYR A 116 -9.60 9.00 -3.87
CA TYR A 116 -9.02 7.84 -4.53
C TYR A 116 -7.73 7.40 -3.86
N HIS A 117 -6.81 8.32 -3.63
CA HIS A 117 -5.47 8.02 -3.12
C HIS A 117 -5.47 7.59 -1.66
N HIS A 118 -6.32 8.21 -0.81
CA HIS A 118 -6.31 7.96 0.62
C HIS A 118 -7.37 6.95 1.07
N LEU A 119 -8.44 6.72 0.29
CA LEU A 119 -9.54 5.85 0.72
C LEU A 119 -9.78 4.69 -0.24
N LEU A 120 -10.19 4.97 -1.49
CA LEU A 120 -10.69 3.93 -2.39
C LEU A 120 -9.60 2.95 -2.84
N ASN A 121 -8.46 3.45 -3.31
CA ASN A 121 -7.35 2.60 -3.74
C ASN A 121 -6.78 1.77 -2.57
N PRO A 122 -6.50 2.33 -1.37
CA PRO A 122 -6.12 1.55 -0.20
C PRO A 122 -7.12 0.46 0.18
N LEU A 123 -8.42 0.77 0.22
CA LEU A 123 -9.46 -0.21 0.54
C LEU A 123 -9.53 -1.34 -0.49
N CYS A 124 -9.54 -1.00 -1.79
CA CYS A 124 -9.55 -2.00 -2.85
C CYS A 124 -8.32 -2.91 -2.80
N ALA A 125 -7.13 -2.35 -2.58
CA ALA A 125 -5.90 -3.12 -2.46
C ALA A 125 -5.93 -4.04 -1.24
N PHE A 126 -6.37 -3.53 -0.09
CA PHE A 126 -6.45 -4.29 1.16
C PHE A 126 -7.47 -5.43 1.06
N ILE A 127 -8.70 -5.14 0.62
CA ILE A 127 -9.76 -6.15 0.47
C ILE A 127 -9.32 -7.23 -0.53
N SER A 128 -8.80 -6.83 -1.69
CA SER A 128 -8.29 -7.74 -2.70
C SER A 128 -7.22 -8.67 -2.14
N PHE A 129 -6.17 -8.13 -1.51
CA PHE A 129 -5.06 -8.92 -1.00
C PHE A 129 -5.45 -9.80 0.20
N VAL A 130 -6.15 -9.24 1.19
CA VAL A 130 -6.43 -9.91 2.47
C VAL A 130 -7.57 -10.92 2.34
N LEU A 131 -8.62 -10.61 1.57
CA LEU A 131 -9.81 -11.46 1.52
C LEU A 131 -9.84 -12.39 0.32
N LEU A 132 -9.33 -11.96 -0.84
CA LEU A 132 -9.51 -12.67 -2.10
C LEU A 132 -8.24 -13.38 -2.59
N GLU A 133 -7.05 -12.84 -2.32
CA GLU A 133 -5.75 -13.36 -2.78
C GLU A 133 -5.01 -14.17 -1.69
N ARG A 134 -5.74 -14.90 -0.86
CA ARG A 134 -5.19 -15.55 0.34
C ARG A 134 -4.13 -16.62 0.08
N GLU A 135 -4.24 -17.40 -0.97
CA GLU A 135 -3.37 -18.55 -1.26
C GLU A 135 -2.39 -18.29 -2.41
N PRO A 136 -1.15 -18.76 -2.31
CA PRO A 136 -0.46 -19.29 -1.13
C PRO A 136 -0.04 -18.17 -0.18
N LYS A 137 0.04 -18.44 1.14
CA LYS A 137 0.56 -17.47 2.13
C LYS A 137 2.02 -17.14 1.83
N LEU A 138 2.35 -15.84 1.91
CA LEU A 138 3.73 -15.40 1.80
C LEU A 138 4.55 -15.77 3.06
N PRO A 139 5.83 -16.13 2.91
CA PRO A 139 6.70 -16.37 4.05
C PRO A 139 6.97 -15.07 4.83
N ALA A 140 7.19 -15.17 6.15
CA ALA A 140 7.41 -14.01 7.02
C ALA A 140 8.61 -13.13 6.60
N ARG A 141 9.60 -13.70 5.92
CA ARG A 141 10.74 -12.95 5.33
C ARG A 141 10.32 -11.91 4.30
N CYS A 142 9.08 -11.92 3.80
CA CYS A 142 8.56 -10.87 2.92
C CYS A 142 8.14 -9.62 3.70
N VAL A 143 7.94 -9.70 5.03
CA VAL A 143 7.47 -8.56 5.84
C VAL A 143 8.40 -7.35 5.74
N PRO A 144 9.72 -7.47 5.94
CA PRO A 144 10.62 -6.31 5.82
C PRO A 144 10.71 -5.72 4.41
N LEU A 145 10.35 -6.47 3.36
CA LEU A 145 10.36 -5.95 1.99
C LEU A 145 9.37 -4.78 1.79
N ALA A 146 8.32 -4.72 2.60
CA ALA A 146 7.36 -3.62 2.56
C ALA A 146 7.96 -2.27 3.01
N LEU A 147 9.08 -2.28 3.72
CA LEU A 147 9.78 -1.05 4.13
C LEU A 147 10.58 -0.43 2.97
N VAL A 148 10.96 -1.22 1.97
CA VAL A 148 11.87 -0.77 0.90
C VAL A 148 11.33 0.48 0.17
N PRO A 149 10.06 0.56 -0.30
CA PRO A 149 9.56 1.77 -0.96
C PRO A 149 9.55 2.99 -0.04
N THR A 150 9.17 2.81 1.25
CA THR A 150 9.14 3.90 2.22
C THR A 150 10.53 4.40 2.56
N MET A 151 11.51 3.50 2.70
CA MET A 151 12.92 3.87 2.93
C MET A 151 13.49 4.60 1.72
N LEU A 152 13.25 4.11 0.51
CA LEU A 152 13.70 4.73 -0.73
C LEU A 152 13.13 6.14 -0.86
N TYR A 153 11.80 6.29 -0.75
CA TYR A 153 11.15 7.60 -0.78
C TYR A 153 11.67 8.52 0.32
N GLY A 154 11.71 8.05 1.57
CA GLY A 154 12.14 8.85 2.72
C GLY A 154 13.58 9.34 2.57
N SER A 155 14.49 8.49 2.08
CA SER A 155 15.88 8.87 1.83
C SER A 155 16.00 9.96 0.76
N VAL A 156 15.27 9.82 -0.37
CA VAL A 156 15.27 10.81 -1.45
C VAL A 156 14.62 12.11 -0.98
N ALA A 157 13.48 12.05 -0.31
CA ALA A 157 12.75 13.23 0.17
C ALA A 157 13.56 14.01 1.24
N LEU A 158 14.19 13.31 2.18
CA LEU A 158 15.07 13.95 3.17
C LEU A 158 16.29 14.61 2.52
N TRP A 159 16.94 13.89 1.58
CA TRP A 159 18.06 14.45 0.83
C TRP A 159 17.67 15.70 0.04
N ALA A 160 16.57 15.62 -0.73
CA ALA A 160 16.09 16.74 -1.54
C ALA A 160 15.67 17.95 -0.67
N ASN A 161 15.07 17.70 0.50
CA ASN A 161 14.74 18.75 1.46
C ASN A 161 16.02 19.38 2.07
N TYR A 162 16.99 18.54 2.44
CA TYR A 162 18.30 19.02 2.94
C TYR A 162 19.02 19.89 1.90
N GLN A 163 18.96 19.52 0.61
CA GLN A 163 19.49 20.32 -0.50
C GLN A 163 18.61 21.53 -0.86
N ARG A 164 17.49 21.74 -0.17
CA ARG A 164 16.49 22.81 -0.46
C ARG A 164 15.90 22.75 -1.88
N LEU A 165 15.91 21.58 -2.51
CA LEU A 165 15.28 21.35 -3.81
C LEU A 165 13.75 21.25 -3.70
N ILE A 166 13.27 20.78 -2.56
CA ILE A 166 11.85 20.74 -2.19
C ILE A 166 11.66 21.26 -0.77
N THR A 167 10.49 21.80 -0.47
CA THR A 167 10.02 21.92 0.90
C THR A 167 9.38 20.60 1.28
N GLY A 168 9.75 19.98 2.39
CA GLY A 168 9.22 18.69 2.78
C GLY A 168 7.69 18.68 2.73
N PRO A 169 7.05 17.74 2.00
CA PRO A 169 5.60 17.73 1.79
C PRO A 169 4.81 17.36 3.05
N TYR A 170 5.49 16.89 4.07
CA TYR A 170 4.90 16.48 5.34
C TYR A 170 5.62 17.14 6.52
N PRO A 171 4.92 17.42 7.64
CA PRO A 171 5.51 18.06 8.82
C PRO A 171 6.77 17.35 9.34
N PHE A 172 6.76 16.01 9.29
CA PHE A 172 7.88 15.20 9.76
C PHE A 172 9.10 15.18 8.81
N LEU A 173 8.99 15.77 7.61
CA LEU A 173 10.11 15.93 6.67
C LEU A 173 10.69 17.35 6.65
N LEU A 174 10.13 18.29 7.39
CA LEU A 174 10.59 19.70 7.43
C LEU A 174 11.91 19.84 8.23
N VAL A 175 13.03 19.36 7.65
CA VAL A 175 14.33 19.26 8.34
C VAL A 175 14.88 20.59 8.87
N TYR A 176 14.47 21.73 8.30
CA TYR A 176 14.88 23.06 8.74
C TYR A 176 13.96 23.68 9.81
N GLN A 177 12.81 23.05 10.09
CA GLN A 177 11.86 23.48 11.11
C GLN A 177 11.89 22.59 12.37
N GLN A 178 12.79 21.63 12.40
CA GLN A 178 12.93 20.68 13.51
C GLN A 178 14.40 20.35 13.77
N THR A 179 14.69 19.86 14.96
CA THR A 179 16.03 19.40 15.31
C THR A 179 16.36 18.07 14.64
N THR A 180 17.66 17.78 14.45
CA THR A 180 18.12 16.48 13.94
C THR A 180 17.55 15.32 14.77
N ARG A 181 17.47 15.46 16.09
CA ARG A 181 16.88 14.45 16.98
C ARG A 181 15.40 14.20 16.64
N GLN A 182 14.62 15.24 16.41
CA GLN A 182 13.21 15.13 16.01
C GLN A 182 13.08 14.43 14.66
N THR A 183 13.92 14.78 13.67
CA THR A 183 13.93 14.10 12.35
C THR A 183 14.20 12.61 12.51
N VAL A 184 15.21 12.22 13.28
CA VAL A 184 15.56 10.81 13.54
C VAL A 184 14.41 10.08 14.24
N LEU A 185 13.77 10.70 15.24
CA LEU A 185 12.61 10.11 15.94
C LEU A 185 11.41 9.90 15.00
N TRP A 186 11.13 10.87 14.12
CA TRP A 186 10.08 10.72 13.11
C TRP A 186 10.38 9.59 12.13
N CYS A 187 11.62 9.50 11.62
CA CYS A 187 12.03 8.40 10.74
C CYS A 187 11.84 7.05 11.42
N ALA A 188 12.29 6.92 12.67
CA ALA A 188 12.14 5.69 13.45
C ALA A 188 10.66 5.34 13.68
N ALA A 189 9.82 6.32 14.05
CA ALA A 189 8.39 6.12 14.25
C ALA A 189 7.68 5.67 12.97
N ILE A 190 7.94 6.32 11.83
CA ILE A 190 7.36 5.97 10.53
C ILE A 190 7.77 4.56 10.10
N LEU A 191 9.04 4.20 10.25
CA LEU A 191 9.50 2.85 9.91
C LEU A 191 8.91 1.78 10.84
N ALA A 192 8.80 2.08 12.14
CA ALA A 192 8.15 1.17 13.10
C ALA A 192 6.66 0.98 12.79
N MET A 193 5.93 2.06 12.47
CA MET A 193 4.53 2.00 12.04
C MET A 193 4.39 1.19 10.74
N ASN A 194 5.25 1.45 9.74
CA ASN A 194 5.22 0.71 8.49
C ASN A 194 5.47 -0.79 8.72
N LEU A 195 6.45 -1.15 9.56
CA LEU A 195 6.72 -2.55 9.90
C LEU A 195 5.51 -3.21 10.60
N LEU A 196 4.87 -2.49 11.53
CA LEU A 196 3.66 -2.97 12.20
C LEU A 196 2.52 -3.22 11.21
N TYR A 197 2.25 -2.25 10.32
CA TYR A 197 1.19 -2.38 9.30
C TYR A 197 1.51 -3.50 8.30
N ALA A 198 2.76 -3.60 7.87
CA ALA A 198 3.22 -4.70 7.02
C ALA A 198 3.01 -6.06 7.69
N TRP A 199 3.37 -6.19 8.97
CA TRP A 199 3.13 -7.40 9.73
C TRP A 199 1.63 -7.73 9.86
N LEU A 200 0.78 -6.73 10.12
CA LEU A 200 -0.67 -6.91 10.20
C LEU A 200 -1.25 -7.36 8.86
N VAL A 201 -0.91 -6.70 7.76
CA VAL A 201 -1.34 -7.09 6.40
C VAL A 201 -0.88 -8.51 6.07
N TRP A 202 0.38 -8.87 6.40
CA TRP A 202 0.89 -10.23 6.23
C TRP A 202 0.13 -11.24 7.11
N ARG A 203 -0.17 -10.89 8.35
CA ARG A 203 -0.87 -11.76 9.31
C ARG A 203 -2.29 -12.07 8.84
N LEU A 204 -2.99 -11.05 8.31
CA LEU A 204 -4.36 -11.15 7.81
C LEU A 204 -4.42 -11.79 6.42
N GLY A 205 -3.41 -11.53 5.56
CA GLY A 205 -3.33 -12.00 4.17
C GLY A 205 -2.87 -13.43 4.03
N GLY A 206 -3.71 -14.39 4.33
CA GLY A 206 -3.46 -15.79 4.05
C GLY A 206 -3.90 -16.75 5.17
N ASN A 207 -4.55 -17.83 4.79
CA ASN A 207 -4.87 -18.90 5.71
C ASN A 207 -3.60 -19.69 6.04
N CYS A 208 -3.26 -19.73 7.32
CA CYS A 208 -2.41 -20.80 7.84
C CYS A 208 -3.21 -22.10 7.70
N ARG A 209 -3.00 -22.85 6.61
CA ARG A 209 -3.53 -24.21 6.53
C ARG A 209 -2.96 -24.95 7.74
N LYS A 210 -3.77 -25.13 8.80
CA LYS A 210 -3.54 -26.19 9.77
C LYS A 210 -3.36 -27.46 8.93
N LYS A 211 -2.16 -28.03 8.88
CA LYS A 211 -1.98 -29.38 8.36
C LYS A 211 -2.99 -30.24 9.14
N ARG A 212 -4.09 -30.60 8.50
CA ARG A 212 -4.91 -31.69 8.99
C ARG A 212 -3.97 -32.90 8.94
N ASN A 213 -3.50 -33.32 10.09
CA ASN A 213 -2.91 -34.63 10.28
C ASN A 213 -4.02 -35.67 10.05
N VAL A 214 -4.27 -35.96 8.76
CA VAL A 214 -5.02 -37.13 8.33
C VAL A 214 -3.96 -38.18 8.05
N GLY A 215 -3.54 -38.87 9.11
CA GLY A 215 -2.56 -39.89 8.97
C GLY A 215 -2.25 -40.52 10.31
N LEU A 216 -3.23 -41.18 10.98
CA LEU A 216 -3.00 -42.19 12.02
C LEU A 216 -4.36 -42.82 12.42
N LEU A 217 -5.02 -43.45 11.49
CA LEU A 217 -6.16 -44.32 11.80
C LEU A 217 -6.34 -45.46 10.77
N PHE A 218 -5.23 -46.05 10.31
CA PHE A 218 -5.23 -47.38 9.67
C PHE A 218 -3.86 -48.00 9.86
N ARG A 219 -3.61 -48.50 11.07
CA ARG A 219 -2.71 -49.62 11.38
C ARG A 219 -3.31 -50.38 12.56
N SER A 220 -4.11 -51.34 12.22
CA SER A 220 -4.38 -52.54 13.05
C SER A 220 -4.63 -53.67 12.10
#